data_29ad7886bed1ca65b0d956ddc54794c6
#
_entry.id   29ad7886bed1ca65b0d956ddc54794c6
#
_cell.length_a   1.000
_cell.length_b   1.000
_cell.length_c   1.000
_cell.angle_alpha   90.00
_cell.angle_beta   90.00
_cell.angle_gamma   90.00
#
_symmetry.space_group_name_H-M   'P 1'
#
loop_
_entity.id
_entity.type
_entity.pdbx_description
1 polymer ?
#
loop_
_entity_poly.entity_id
_entity_poly.type
_entity_poly.pdbx_seq_one_letter_code
_entity_poly.pdbx_strand_id
1 'polypeptide(L)'
;MFINLAARRKRAMTLVETMVAVAVFSIAGLALSTIFVFSIRSFAALTNYAMLDKENRQAMDKMTRELREAKQVVNYTTNGASSLSILNGDGATVTYTFSPSTKQMIRQVSTGGSEVLLTNCDLLAFNLYMRTPVTNSLQPYNLATNDWANTVKVVQLTWKTSCTLPNARVNSENVQTARVVIRKQQDN
;
A
#
# COMPACT_ATOMS: atom_id res chain seq x y z
N MET A 1 22.94 -78.13 13.10
CA MET A 1 22.65 -76.93 12.32
C MET A 1 23.23 -75.74 13.10
N PHE A 2 24.48 -75.31 12.82
CA PHE A 2 25.19 -74.26 13.54
C PHE A 2 25.02 -72.97 12.75
N ILE A 3 24.31 -72.00 13.33
CA ILE A 3 24.15 -70.66 12.73
C ILE A 3 25.39 -69.84 13.07
N ASN A 4 26.21 -69.62 12.08
CA ASN A 4 27.43 -68.84 12.20
C ASN A 4 27.04 -67.35 12.18
N LEU A 5 26.88 -66.77 13.37
CA LEU A 5 26.66 -65.33 13.54
C LEU A 5 28.01 -64.60 13.32
N ALA A 6 28.24 -64.19 12.09
CA ALA A 6 29.39 -63.35 11.74
C ALA A 6 29.28 -62.04 12.57
N ALA A 7 30.13 -61.91 13.56
CA ALA A 7 30.29 -60.70 14.37
C ALA A 7 30.70 -59.53 13.45
N ARG A 8 29.75 -58.65 13.13
CA ARG A 8 29.95 -57.44 12.38
C ARG A 8 30.89 -56.52 13.17
N ARG A 9 32.18 -56.49 12.83
CA ARG A 9 33.17 -55.58 13.43
C ARG A 9 32.65 -54.18 13.33
N LYS A 10 32.26 -53.57 14.43
CA LYS A 10 31.95 -52.12 14.52
C LYS A 10 33.25 -51.36 14.32
N ARG A 11 33.40 -50.72 13.18
CA ARG A 11 34.56 -49.81 12.93
C ARG A 11 34.37 -48.59 13.82
N ALA A 12 35.28 -48.33 14.74
CA ALA A 12 35.30 -47.09 15.50
C ALA A 12 35.84 -46.00 14.59
N MET A 13 35.17 -44.85 14.57
CA MET A 13 35.65 -43.67 13.84
C MET A 13 36.95 -43.15 14.46
N THR A 14 37.90 -42.73 13.63
CA THR A 14 39.13 -42.10 14.07
C THR A 14 38.86 -40.63 14.48
N LEU A 15 39.69 -40.10 15.39
CA LEU A 15 39.57 -38.71 15.83
C LEU A 15 39.66 -37.71 14.65
N VAL A 16 40.55 -38.01 13.67
CA VAL A 16 40.73 -37.21 12.46
C VAL A 16 39.46 -37.22 11.58
N GLU A 17 38.81 -38.38 11.47
CA GLU A 17 37.58 -38.53 10.67
C GLU A 17 36.44 -37.75 11.26
N THR A 18 36.31 -37.73 12.59
CA THR A 18 35.31 -36.88 13.29
C THR A 18 35.61 -35.40 13.15
N MET A 19 36.87 -34.98 13.21
CA MET A 19 37.25 -33.56 13.00
C MET A 19 36.91 -33.09 11.60
N VAL A 20 37.21 -33.87 10.59
CA VAL A 20 36.89 -33.55 9.19
C VAL A 20 35.38 -33.52 8.97
N ALA A 21 34.64 -34.48 9.52
CA ALA A 21 33.18 -34.49 9.43
C ALA A 21 32.54 -33.23 10.08
N VAL A 22 33.01 -32.81 11.25
CA VAL A 22 32.53 -31.58 11.92
C VAL A 22 32.85 -30.33 11.10
N ALA A 23 34.07 -30.25 10.53
CA ALA A 23 34.47 -29.11 9.68
C ALA A 23 33.56 -28.99 8.45
N VAL A 24 33.33 -30.06 7.73
CA VAL A 24 32.44 -30.10 6.55
C VAL A 24 31.00 -29.77 6.93
N PHE A 25 30.50 -30.32 8.05
CA PHE A 25 29.15 -30.06 8.54
C PHE A 25 28.97 -28.59 8.97
N SER A 26 30.01 -27.97 9.53
CA SER A 26 30.00 -26.56 9.89
C SER A 26 29.89 -25.65 8.67
N ILE A 27 30.62 -25.92 7.62
CA ILE A 27 30.56 -25.16 6.36
C ILE A 27 29.15 -25.30 5.72
N ALA A 28 28.64 -26.53 5.66
CA ALA A 28 27.31 -26.78 5.14
C ALA A 28 26.22 -26.09 5.99
N GLY A 29 26.37 -26.08 7.31
CA GLY A 29 25.48 -25.40 8.25
C GLY A 29 25.46 -23.89 8.03
N LEU A 30 26.62 -23.26 7.81
CA LEU A 30 26.70 -21.83 7.47
C LEU A 30 26.02 -21.51 6.13
N ALA A 31 26.23 -22.32 5.12
CA ALA A 31 25.55 -22.13 3.82
C ALA A 31 24.04 -22.23 3.94
N LEU A 32 23.53 -23.22 4.65
CA LEU A 32 22.07 -23.36 4.90
C LEU A 32 21.52 -22.19 5.69
N SER A 33 22.26 -21.70 6.70
CA SER A 33 21.83 -20.54 7.53
C SER A 33 21.67 -19.28 6.68
N THR A 34 22.60 -19.04 5.74
CA THR A 34 22.50 -17.87 4.85
C THR A 34 21.29 -17.94 3.92
N ILE A 35 21.00 -19.11 3.35
CA ILE A 35 19.82 -19.34 2.52
C ILE A 35 18.53 -19.12 3.34
N PHE A 36 18.52 -19.61 4.57
CA PHE A 36 17.37 -19.46 5.46
C PHE A 36 17.07 -18.00 5.78
N VAL A 37 18.10 -17.21 6.16
CA VAL A 37 17.96 -15.77 6.42
C VAL A 37 17.48 -15.02 5.16
N PHE A 38 18.02 -15.36 4.00
CA PHE A 38 17.58 -14.76 2.73
C PHE A 38 16.10 -15.08 2.45
N SER A 39 15.68 -16.33 2.65
CA SER A 39 14.29 -16.76 2.47
C SER A 39 13.34 -16.00 3.37
N ILE A 40 13.66 -15.87 4.67
CA ILE A 40 12.82 -15.12 5.62
C ILE A 40 12.64 -13.67 5.16
N ARG A 41 13.71 -13.00 4.73
CA ARG A 41 13.64 -11.61 4.24
C ARG A 41 12.77 -11.50 2.98
N SER A 42 12.91 -12.45 2.06
CA SER A 42 12.10 -12.48 0.84
C SER A 42 10.61 -12.69 1.14
N PHE A 43 10.28 -13.59 2.04
CA PHE A 43 8.89 -13.80 2.49
C PHE A 43 8.33 -12.57 3.19
N ALA A 44 9.11 -11.90 4.05
CA ALA A 44 8.67 -10.67 4.70
C ALA A 44 8.39 -9.56 3.68
N ALA A 45 9.25 -9.40 2.66
CA ALA A 45 9.02 -8.45 1.58
C ALA A 45 7.73 -8.75 0.81
N LEU A 46 7.51 -10.01 0.42
CA LEU A 46 6.28 -10.42 -0.28
C LEU A 46 5.03 -10.17 0.54
N THR A 47 5.08 -10.47 1.85
CA THR A 47 3.95 -10.22 2.76
C THR A 47 3.65 -8.73 2.87
N ASN A 48 4.67 -7.88 2.98
CA ASN A 48 4.49 -6.43 3.01
C ASN A 48 3.87 -5.91 1.71
N TYR A 49 4.32 -6.37 0.55
CA TYR A 49 3.72 -5.99 -0.73
C TYR A 49 2.26 -6.44 -0.84
N ALA A 50 1.95 -7.67 -0.44
CA ALA A 50 0.58 -8.17 -0.47
C ALA A 50 -0.34 -7.38 0.46
N MET A 51 0.14 -7.00 1.65
CA MET A 51 -0.60 -6.19 2.60
C MET A 51 -0.85 -4.77 2.06
N LEU A 52 0.20 -4.11 1.56
CA LEU A 52 0.08 -2.78 0.95
C LEU A 52 -0.87 -2.79 -0.25
N ASP A 53 -0.77 -3.79 -1.13
CA ASP A 53 -1.65 -3.92 -2.30
C ASP A 53 -3.11 -4.10 -1.89
N LYS A 54 -3.38 -4.94 -0.89
CA LYS A 54 -4.73 -5.14 -0.35
C LYS A 54 -5.33 -3.86 0.22
N GLU A 55 -4.60 -3.15 1.09
CA GLU A 55 -5.06 -1.89 1.69
C GLU A 55 -5.29 -0.82 0.61
N ASN A 56 -4.34 -0.68 -0.32
CA ASN A 56 -4.43 0.27 -1.42
C ASN A 56 -5.63 0.02 -2.32
N ARG A 57 -5.90 -1.24 -2.69
CA ARG A 57 -7.08 -1.60 -3.50
C ARG A 57 -8.38 -1.29 -2.77
N GLN A 58 -8.49 -1.66 -1.50
CA GLN A 58 -9.69 -1.38 -0.69
C GLN A 58 -9.95 0.12 -0.56
N ALA A 59 -8.91 0.91 -0.28
CA ALA A 59 -9.01 2.36 -0.21
C ALA A 59 -9.40 2.96 -1.56
N MET A 60 -8.78 2.50 -2.67
CA MET A 60 -9.06 2.96 -4.02
C MET A 60 -10.51 2.69 -4.43
N ASP A 61 -10.99 1.47 -4.20
CA ASP A 61 -12.35 1.08 -4.55
C ASP A 61 -13.38 1.91 -3.77
N LYS A 62 -13.15 2.09 -2.47
CA LYS A 62 -14.02 2.89 -1.63
C LYS A 62 -14.07 4.35 -2.04
N MET A 63 -12.90 4.99 -2.19
CA MET A 63 -12.79 6.38 -2.59
C MET A 63 -13.36 6.62 -3.99
N THR A 64 -13.03 5.75 -4.94
CA THR A 64 -13.52 5.87 -6.32
C THR A 64 -15.05 5.77 -6.39
N ARG A 65 -15.64 4.87 -5.61
CA ARG A 65 -17.10 4.73 -5.53
C ARG A 65 -17.74 5.99 -4.93
N GLU A 66 -17.25 6.46 -3.78
CA GLU A 66 -17.79 7.63 -3.11
C GLU A 66 -17.62 8.92 -3.94
N LEU A 67 -16.47 9.09 -4.61
CA LEU A 67 -16.25 10.21 -5.52
C LEU A 67 -17.19 10.20 -6.73
N ARG A 68 -17.51 9.01 -7.29
CA ARG A 68 -18.47 8.90 -8.40
C ARG A 68 -19.91 9.22 -7.99
N GLU A 69 -20.25 8.93 -6.74
CA GLU A 69 -21.57 9.18 -6.17
C GLU A 69 -21.71 10.57 -5.57
N ALA A 70 -20.59 11.29 -5.40
CA ALA A 70 -20.58 12.64 -4.86
C ALA A 70 -21.40 13.61 -5.72
N LYS A 71 -22.09 14.54 -5.06
CA LYS A 71 -22.79 15.67 -5.70
C LYS A 71 -21.83 16.78 -6.05
N GLN A 72 -20.91 17.09 -5.13
CA GLN A 72 -19.97 18.21 -5.30
C GLN A 72 -18.76 18.06 -4.37
N VAL A 73 -17.70 18.80 -4.68
CA VAL A 73 -16.56 19.02 -3.78
C VAL A 73 -16.88 20.22 -2.89
N VAL A 74 -16.85 20.02 -1.57
CA VAL A 74 -17.16 21.08 -0.59
C VAL A 74 -15.91 21.87 -0.21
N ASN A 75 -14.81 21.16 0.05
CA ASN A 75 -13.58 21.79 0.49
C ASN A 75 -12.36 20.97 0.03
N TYR A 76 -11.24 21.67 -0.11
CA TYR A 76 -9.99 21.10 -0.56
C TYR A 76 -8.80 21.88 -0.01
N THR A 77 -7.82 21.19 0.54
CA THR A 77 -6.55 21.79 0.97
C THR A 77 -5.36 20.93 0.56
N THR A 78 -4.26 21.61 0.18
CA THR A 78 -2.99 20.97 -0.19
C THR A 78 -1.85 21.31 0.77
N ASN A 79 -2.04 22.28 1.67
CA ASN A 79 -0.96 22.79 2.52
C ASN A 79 -0.82 21.95 3.79
N GLY A 80 0.25 21.13 3.84
CA GLY A 80 0.64 20.34 5.01
C GLY A 80 -0.14 19.04 5.16
N ALA A 81 -1.38 19.11 5.60
CA ALA A 81 -2.30 17.98 5.62
C ALA A 81 -3.25 18.09 4.42
N SER A 82 -3.02 17.27 3.40
CA SER A 82 -3.94 17.21 2.25
C SER A 82 -5.30 16.73 2.70
N SER A 83 -6.36 17.50 2.42
CA SER A 83 -7.74 17.10 2.70
C SER A 83 -8.66 17.36 1.53
N LEU A 84 -9.66 16.50 1.39
CA LEU A 84 -10.73 16.61 0.40
C LEU A 84 -12.05 16.30 1.08
N SER A 85 -12.99 17.24 1.01
CA SER A 85 -14.36 17.06 1.50
C SER A 85 -15.33 17.03 0.34
N ILE A 86 -16.17 16.01 0.27
CA ILE A 86 -17.19 15.81 -0.75
C ILE A 86 -18.56 15.72 -0.11
N LEU A 87 -19.57 16.23 -0.77
CA LEU A 87 -20.97 16.03 -0.39
C LEU A 87 -21.50 14.77 -1.10
N ASN A 88 -21.92 13.79 -0.31
CA ASN A 88 -22.47 12.54 -0.86
C ASN A 88 -23.93 12.72 -1.33
N GLY A 89 -24.43 11.74 -2.06
CA GLY A 89 -25.82 11.66 -2.52
C GLY A 89 -26.87 11.81 -1.41
N ASP A 90 -26.55 11.29 -0.23
CA ASP A 90 -27.41 11.28 0.96
C ASP A 90 -27.37 12.60 1.77
N GLY A 91 -26.60 13.60 1.33
CA GLY A 91 -26.42 14.87 2.04
C GLY A 91 -25.37 14.85 3.15
N ALA A 92 -24.71 13.72 3.39
CA ALA A 92 -23.59 13.63 4.32
C ALA A 92 -22.30 14.14 3.68
N THR A 93 -21.50 14.88 4.45
CA THR A 93 -20.16 15.28 4.01
C THR A 93 -19.16 14.21 4.41
N VAL A 94 -18.39 13.73 3.43
CA VAL A 94 -17.27 12.79 3.64
C VAL A 94 -15.98 13.55 3.46
N THR A 95 -15.11 13.52 4.47
CA THR A 95 -13.81 14.19 4.46
C THR A 95 -12.70 13.15 4.52
N TYR A 96 -11.79 13.22 3.56
CA TYR A 96 -10.55 12.47 3.53
C TYR A 96 -9.42 13.38 3.99
N THR A 97 -8.68 12.98 5.00
CA THR A 97 -7.58 13.77 5.57
C THR A 97 -6.33 12.92 5.66
N PHE A 98 -5.22 13.47 5.20
CA PHE A 98 -3.90 12.90 5.39
C PHE A 98 -3.22 13.53 6.60
N SER A 99 -2.74 12.69 7.51
CA SER A 99 -1.94 13.09 8.67
C SER A 99 -0.48 12.67 8.45
N PRO A 100 0.42 13.62 8.15
CA PRO A 100 1.85 13.29 7.95
C PRO A 100 2.52 12.73 9.21
N SER A 101 2.09 13.15 10.40
CA SER A 101 2.66 12.71 11.68
C SER A 101 2.37 11.24 12.00
N THR A 102 1.16 10.77 11.68
CA THR A 102 0.73 9.37 11.89
C THR A 102 0.88 8.51 10.64
N LYS A 103 1.21 9.12 9.49
CA LYS A 103 1.27 8.47 8.18
C LYS A 103 -0.02 7.71 7.84
N GLN A 104 -1.16 8.33 8.15
CA GLN A 104 -2.47 7.72 7.94
C GLN A 104 -3.35 8.58 7.03
N MET A 105 -4.14 7.93 6.19
CA MET A 105 -5.27 8.53 5.52
C MET A 105 -6.54 8.13 6.25
N ILE A 106 -7.25 9.14 6.76
CA ILE A 106 -8.45 8.98 7.58
C ILE A 106 -9.65 9.47 6.77
N ARG A 107 -10.70 8.68 6.77
CA ARG A 107 -12.02 9.02 6.24
C ARG A 107 -12.95 9.35 7.41
N GLN A 108 -13.60 10.49 7.35
CA GLN A 108 -14.58 10.94 8.34
C GLN A 108 -15.91 11.29 7.66
N VAL A 109 -17.02 10.90 8.26
CA VAL A 109 -18.37 11.22 7.78
C VAL A 109 -19.03 12.16 8.77
N SER A 110 -19.69 13.21 8.28
CA SER A 110 -20.35 14.23 9.13
C SER A 110 -21.47 13.67 10.03
N THR A 111 -22.11 12.58 9.62
CA THR A 111 -23.14 11.89 10.40
C THR A 111 -22.59 10.95 11.48
N GLY A 112 -21.28 10.87 11.60
CA GLY A 112 -20.57 10.03 12.56
C GLY A 112 -19.79 8.89 11.91
N GLY A 113 -18.70 8.53 12.55
CA GLY A 113 -17.79 7.48 12.09
C GLY A 113 -16.52 8.04 11.46
N SER A 114 -15.39 7.55 11.96
CA SER A 114 -14.06 7.79 11.43
C SER A 114 -13.41 6.43 11.17
N GLU A 115 -12.74 6.31 10.04
CA GLU A 115 -12.11 5.07 9.59
C GLU A 115 -10.73 5.38 9.01
N VAL A 116 -9.74 4.61 9.40
CA VAL A 116 -8.41 4.66 8.78
C VAL A 116 -8.46 3.83 7.50
N LEU A 117 -8.28 4.49 6.35
CA LEU A 117 -8.29 3.82 5.04
C LEU A 117 -6.91 3.29 4.65
N LEU A 118 -5.86 4.04 4.96
CA LEU A 118 -4.48 3.66 4.66
C LEU A 118 -3.62 3.87 5.90
N THR A 119 -2.82 2.85 6.19
CA THR A 119 -1.67 2.93 7.10
C THR A 119 -0.40 3.09 6.27
N ASN A 120 0.67 3.61 6.90
CA ASN A 120 1.96 3.79 6.23
C ASN A 120 1.89 4.63 4.93
N CYS A 121 0.99 5.61 4.89
CA CYS A 121 0.87 6.57 3.80
C CYS A 121 1.93 7.65 3.96
N ASP A 122 2.83 7.79 2.99
CA ASP A 122 3.90 8.79 3.02
C ASP A 122 3.49 10.07 2.30
N LEU A 123 2.59 9.96 1.35
CA LEU A 123 2.13 11.09 0.54
C LEU A 123 0.69 10.86 0.12
N LEU A 124 -0.12 11.91 0.20
CA LEU A 124 -1.44 11.98 -0.41
C LEU A 124 -1.57 13.31 -1.13
N ALA A 125 -1.95 13.29 -2.38
CA ALA A 125 -2.18 14.47 -3.19
C ALA A 125 -3.52 14.35 -3.93
N PHE A 126 -4.26 15.45 -3.94
CA PHE A 126 -5.47 15.61 -4.74
C PHE A 126 -5.23 16.71 -5.78
N ASN A 127 -5.69 16.49 -7.00
CA ASN A 127 -5.77 17.52 -8.03
C ASN A 127 -7.21 17.57 -8.54
N LEU A 128 -7.74 18.77 -8.58
CA LEU A 128 -9.12 19.02 -9.00
C LEU A 128 -9.11 19.62 -10.41
N TYR A 129 -9.92 19.06 -11.31
CA TYR A 129 -10.01 19.50 -12.68
C TYR A 129 -11.44 19.88 -13.03
N MET A 130 -11.59 20.99 -13.73
CA MET A 130 -12.83 21.44 -14.34
C MET A 130 -12.86 21.09 -15.82
N ARG A 131 -14.04 20.90 -16.39
CA ARG A 131 -14.20 20.74 -17.83
C ARG A 131 -13.99 22.08 -18.53
N THR A 132 -13.07 22.13 -19.49
CA THR A 132 -12.88 23.33 -20.30
C THR A 132 -13.94 23.35 -21.39
N PRO A 133 -14.72 24.43 -21.56
CA PRO A 133 -15.73 24.53 -22.59
C PRO A 133 -15.14 24.74 -23.99
N VAL A 134 -13.82 24.80 -24.15
CA VAL A 134 -13.16 25.02 -25.46
C VAL A 134 -13.26 23.75 -26.30
N THR A 135 -14.07 23.80 -27.33
CA THR A 135 -14.14 22.82 -28.42
C THR A 135 -12.79 22.78 -29.15
N ASN A 136 -12.21 21.60 -29.34
CA ASN A 136 -10.94 21.29 -29.99
C ASN A 136 -9.69 21.22 -29.09
N SER A 137 -9.82 21.19 -27.77
CA SER A 137 -8.68 20.89 -26.90
C SER A 137 -8.47 19.39 -26.77
N LEU A 138 -7.23 18.93 -27.00
CA LEU A 138 -6.82 17.53 -26.72
C LEU A 138 -6.82 17.23 -25.19
N GLN A 139 -6.80 18.29 -24.36
CA GLN A 139 -6.92 18.17 -22.90
C GLN A 139 -8.15 18.95 -22.43
N PRO A 140 -9.32 18.30 -22.35
CA PRO A 140 -10.58 18.96 -22.01
C PRO A 140 -10.68 19.35 -20.52
N TYR A 141 -9.65 19.12 -19.72
CA TYR A 141 -9.66 19.37 -18.28
C TYR A 141 -8.51 20.25 -17.84
N ASN A 142 -8.84 21.36 -17.18
CA ASN A 142 -7.88 22.26 -16.55
C ASN A 142 -7.99 22.18 -15.02
N LEU A 143 -6.93 22.59 -14.31
CA LEU A 143 -6.97 22.71 -12.86
C LEU A 143 -8.08 23.68 -12.44
N ALA A 144 -8.92 23.27 -11.50
CA ALA A 144 -9.93 24.13 -10.91
C ALA A 144 -9.26 25.13 -9.96
N THR A 145 -9.50 26.43 -10.16
CA THR A 145 -8.87 27.49 -9.38
C THR A 145 -9.74 27.99 -8.25
N ASN A 146 -11.04 28.15 -8.50
CA ASN A 146 -12.03 28.65 -7.55
C ASN A 146 -13.39 27.97 -7.79
N ASP A 147 -14.33 28.10 -6.86
CA ASP A 147 -15.70 27.58 -6.94
C ASP A 147 -15.74 26.06 -7.22
N TRP A 148 -15.11 25.31 -6.36
CA TRP A 148 -14.99 23.85 -6.52
C TRP A 148 -16.31 23.12 -6.56
N ALA A 149 -17.32 23.65 -5.86
CA ALA A 149 -18.64 23.04 -5.78
C ALA A 149 -19.30 22.86 -7.14
N ASN A 150 -19.18 23.88 -8.02
CA ASN A 150 -19.86 23.91 -9.31
C ASN A 150 -18.95 23.54 -10.49
N THR A 151 -17.64 23.73 -10.35
CA THR A 151 -16.71 23.62 -11.49
C THR A 151 -15.96 22.29 -11.58
N VAL A 152 -15.73 21.61 -10.44
CA VAL A 152 -14.96 20.36 -10.43
C VAL A 152 -15.74 19.23 -11.05
N LYS A 153 -15.18 18.64 -12.10
CA LYS A 153 -15.73 17.46 -12.80
C LYS A 153 -14.86 16.21 -12.60
N VAL A 154 -13.56 16.39 -12.38
CA VAL A 154 -12.62 15.27 -12.22
C VAL A 154 -11.76 15.51 -10.99
N VAL A 155 -11.66 14.51 -10.16
CA VAL A 155 -10.71 14.44 -9.04
C VAL A 155 -9.64 13.43 -9.40
N GLN A 156 -8.39 13.87 -9.42
CA GLN A 156 -7.24 12.98 -9.46
C GLN A 156 -6.71 12.82 -8.05
N LEU A 157 -6.57 11.60 -7.64
CA LEU A 157 -5.98 11.23 -6.35
C LEU A 157 -4.70 10.45 -6.61
N THR A 158 -3.68 10.73 -5.82
CA THR A 158 -2.39 10.04 -5.87
C THR A 158 -1.90 9.86 -4.44
N TRP A 159 -1.52 8.64 -4.10
CA TRP A 159 -0.85 8.39 -2.82
C TRP A 159 0.31 7.43 -2.98
N LYS A 160 1.21 7.50 -2.02
CA LYS A 160 2.34 6.59 -1.86
C LYS A 160 2.27 5.96 -0.48
N THR A 161 2.34 4.64 -0.44
CA THR A 161 2.46 3.87 0.81
C THR A 161 3.79 3.14 0.83
N SER A 162 4.40 3.02 2.01
CA SER A 162 5.65 2.28 2.16
C SER A 162 5.67 1.48 3.45
N CYS A 163 6.33 0.33 3.42
CA CYS A 163 6.59 -0.50 4.59
C CYS A 163 8.07 -0.82 4.69
N THR A 164 8.66 -0.54 5.86
CA THR A 164 10.07 -0.80 6.12
C THR A 164 10.30 -2.26 6.48
N LEU A 165 11.34 -2.85 5.90
CA LEU A 165 11.82 -4.17 6.30
C LEU A 165 12.88 -4.00 7.41
N PRO A 166 12.80 -4.76 8.51
CA PRO A 166 13.84 -4.75 9.54
C PRO A 166 15.21 -5.06 8.94
N ASN A 167 16.20 -4.19 9.21
CA ASN A 167 17.56 -4.32 8.73
C ASN A 167 17.74 -4.35 7.19
N ALA A 168 16.79 -3.81 6.43
CA ALA A 168 16.94 -3.65 4.99
C ALA A 168 17.09 -2.17 4.61
N ARG A 169 17.92 -1.89 3.59
CA ARG A 169 18.09 -0.55 3.04
C ARG A 169 16.95 -0.16 2.08
N VAL A 170 16.14 -1.13 1.66
CA VAL A 170 15.09 -0.96 0.67
C VAL A 170 13.73 -1.17 1.33
N ASN A 171 12.84 -0.22 1.15
CA ASN A 171 11.46 -0.30 1.60
C ASN A 171 10.58 -0.91 0.50
N SER A 172 9.52 -1.60 0.90
CA SER A 172 8.43 -1.94 -0.01
C SER A 172 7.60 -0.69 -0.24
N GLU A 173 7.46 -0.23 -1.48
CA GLU A 173 6.70 0.98 -1.84
C GLU A 173 5.61 0.64 -2.84
N ASN A 174 4.45 1.31 -2.72
CA ASN A 174 3.35 1.22 -3.67
C ASN A 174 2.82 2.63 -3.94
N VAL A 175 2.68 2.99 -5.20
CA VAL A 175 2.11 4.27 -5.65
C VAL A 175 0.86 3.99 -6.44
N GLN A 176 -0.23 4.62 -6.03
CA GLN A 176 -1.52 4.52 -6.71
C GLN A 176 -1.95 5.89 -7.22
N THR A 177 -2.49 5.93 -8.42
CA THR A 177 -3.09 7.12 -9.01
C THR A 177 -4.40 6.75 -9.70
N ALA A 178 -5.45 7.53 -9.45
CA ALA A 178 -6.70 7.41 -10.18
C ALA A 178 -7.27 8.78 -10.54
N ARG A 179 -8.00 8.83 -11.65
CA ARG A 179 -8.84 9.96 -12.05
C ARG A 179 -10.29 9.54 -12.02
N VAL A 180 -11.09 10.26 -11.26
CA VAL A 180 -12.49 9.93 -11.02
C VAL A 180 -13.36 11.08 -11.48
N VAL A 181 -14.36 10.79 -12.31
CA VAL A 181 -15.35 11.75 -12.76
C VAL A 181 -16.52 11.77 -11.77
N ILE A 182 -16.88 12.95 -11.28
CA ILE A 182 -18.07 13.17 -10.46
C ILE A 182 -19.30 13.15 -11.38
N ARG A 183 -20.22 12.19 -11.15
CA ARG A 183 -21.37 11.98 -12.03
C ARG A 183 -22.63 12.76 -11.62
N LYS A 184 -22.83 12.95 -10.34
CA LYS A 184 -24.06 13.54 -9.76
C LYS A 184 -23.97 15.03 -9.47
N GLN A 185 -23.22 15.78 -10.26
CA GLN A 185 -23.29 17.22 -10.15
C GLN A 185 -24.71 17.70 -10.50
N GLN A 186 -25.31 18.47 -9.61
CA GLN A 186 -26.60 19.11 -9.89
C GLN A 186 -26.44 19.99 -11.13
N ASP A 187 -27.22 19.69 -12.17
CA ASP A 187 -27.44 20.65 -13.25
C ASP A 187 -28.30 21.76 -12.65
N ASN A 188 -27.73 22.96 -12.56
CA ASN A 188 -28.50 24.20 -12.35
C ASN A 188 -29.09 24.64 -13.66
#